data_875b2064a802f7d4e5b0aaa43b7ed56d
#
_entry.id   875b2064a802f7d4e5b0aaa43b7ed56d
#
_cell.length_a   1.000
_cell.length_b   1.000
_cell.length_c   1.000
_cell.angle_alpha   90.00
_cell.angle_beta   90.00
_cell.angle_gamma   90.00
#
_symmetry.space_group_name_H-M   'P 1'
#
loop_
_entity.id
_entity.type
_entity.pdbx_description
1 polymer ?
#
loop_
_entity_poly.entity_id
_entity_poly.type
_entity_poly.pdbx_seq_one_letter_code
_entity_poly.pdbx_strand_id
1 'polypeptide(L)'
;MPDQPSAPTGKTTGKPIRILLLDDLEDNLILRSTILRQKGYEVVTSASIEEAEQKLGDIDIAVLDYHLGAGKFGTDVAEVLRQKRPQVPIIILSATLERKFGGIADIHLLKGHSSVDDLLGALRTFEAKRRGKPVVVDARDFYYRRISEAIGDDVVMEILDREGNWLYVNEYFAKLFEKKPQHFIGKNKFEEFPDAEEWREIIQTVADTRETYIDRGFRGLPNLPRKSQRWTWNVLVFPIKLHNDRDGVVLSARLIEKKGM
;
A
#
# COMPACT_ATOMS: atom_id res chain seq x y z
N MET A 1 -20.05 30.28 34.25
CA MET A 1 -18.81 29.60 33.92
C MET A 1 -19.13 28.53 32.89
N PRO A 2 -18.66 28.59 31.64
CA PRO A 2 -18.92 27.55 30.65
C PRO A 2 -17.90 26.41 30.78
N ASP A 3 -18.43 25.19 30.74
CA ASP A 3 -17.70 23.92 30.76
C ASP A 3 -16.60 23.85 29.68
N GLN A 4 -15.41 23.43 30.09
CA GLN A 4 -14.33 23.07 29.19
C GLN A 4 -14.57 21.65 28.67
N PRO A 5 -14.39 21.37 27.37
CA PRO A 5 -14.47 20.00 26.85
C PRO A 5 -13.22 19.23 27.27
N SER A 6 -13.44 18.15 28.01
CA SER A 6 -12.42 17.16 28.39
C SER A 6 -11.82 16.50 27.16
N ALA A 7 -10.50 16.54 27.05
CA ALA A 7 -9.73 15.84 26.04
C ALA A 7 -9.90 14.32 26.17
N PRO A 8 -9.96 13.55 25.05
CA PRO A 8 -10.07 12.11 25.11
C PRO A 8 -8.75 11.49 25.55
N THR A 9 -8.63 11.12 26.80
CA THR A 9 -7.53 10.30 27.34
C THR A 9 -7.72 8.84 26.98
N GLY A 10 -7.38 8.46 25.78
CA GLY A 10 -7.18 7.05 25.42
C GLY A 10 -5.86 6.54 25.98
N LYS A 11 -5.84 6.06 27.23
CA LYS A 11 -4.68 5.35 27.79
C LYS A 11 -4.51 4.02 27.07
N THR A 12 -3.55 3.94 26.14
CA THR A 12 -3.04 2.68 25.61
C THR A 12 -2.22 1.98 26.70
N THR A 13 -2.75 0.91 27.28
CA THR A 13 -2.08 0.05 28.25
C THR A 13 -1.09 -0.87 27.53
N GLY A 14 0.11 -0.39 27.23
CA GLY A 14 1.20 -1.17 26.63
C GLY A 14 2.48 -0.34 26.52
N LYS A 15 3.67 -0.98 26.52
CA LYS A 15 4.95 -0.32 26.26
C LYS A 15 4.86 0.40 24.91
N PRO A 16 5.25 1.70 24.81
CA PRO A 16 5.23 2.42 23.54
C PRO A 16 6.08 1.69 22.48
N ILE A 17 5.65 1.76 21.24
CA ILE A 17 6.39 1.18 20.12
C ILE A 17 7.63 2.02 19.88
N ARG A 18 8.78 1.38 19.84
CA ARG A 18 10.09 1.99 19.66
C ARG A 18 10.53 1.91 18.22
N ILE A 19 10.70 3.06 17.58
CA ILE A 19 11.03 3.21 16.16
C ILE A 19 12.47 3.68 16.02
N LEU A 20 13.28 2.97 15.23
CA LEU A 20 14.54 3.51 14.72
C LEU A 20 14.24 4.35 13.49
N LEU A 21 14.62 5.61 13.50
CA LEU A 21 14.51 6.53 12.36
C LEU A 21 15.92 6.90 11.89
N LEU A 22 16.28 6.50 10.67
CA LEU A 22 17.56 6.78 10.02
C LEU A 22 17.37 7.71 8.84
N ASP A 23 18.05 8.87 8.85
CA ASP A 23 18.10 9.83 7.73
C ASP A 23 19.37 10.68 7.94
N ASP A 24 20.15 10.95 6.91
CA ASP A 24 21.38 11.74 7.00
C ASP A 24 21.11 13.26 7.09
N LEU A 25 19.88 13.68 6.82
CA LEU A 25 19.43 15.07 6.94
C LEU A 25 18.80 15.32 8.31
N GLU A 26 19.44 16.16 9.12
CA GLU A 26 18.99 16.49 10.47
C GLU A 26 17.57 17.08 10.50
N ASP A 27 17.22 17.94 9.55
CA ASP A 27 15.87 18.51 9.42
C ASP A 27 14.79 17.43 9.24
N ASN A 28 15.07 16.38 8.47
CA ASN A 28 14.19 15.25 8.30
C ASN A 28 14.01 14.45 9.60
N LEU A 29 15.10 14.22 10.31
CA LEU A 29 15.08 13.54 11.62
C LEU A 29 14.25 14.33 12.64
N ILE A 30 14.45 15.65 12.75
CA ILE A 30 13.70 16.52 13.65
C ILE A 30 12.22 16.50 13.31
N LEU A 31 11.88 16.75 12.05
CA LEU A 31 10.48 16.82 11.60
C LEU A 31 9.74 15.51 11.85
N ARG A 32 10.26 14.40 11.31
CA ARG A 32 9.60 13.10 11.42
C ARG A 32 9.56 12.58 12.86
N SER A 33 10.67 12.71 13.61
CA SER A 33 10.68 12.28 15.01
C SER A 33 9.70 13.06 15.88
N THR A 34 9.55 14.36 15.66
CA THR A 34 8.58 15.19 16.38
C THR A 34 7.16 14.71 16.14
N ILE A 35 6.79 14.48 14.88
CA ILE A 35 5.45 14.01 14.51
C ILE A 35 5.19 12.62 15.10
N LEU A 36 6.14 11.70 14.97
CA LEU A 36 5.98 10.34 15.50
C LEU A 36 5.85 10.33 17.03
N ARG A 37 6.63 11.14 17.74
CA ARG A 37 6.52 11.29 19.20
C ARG A 37 5.16 11.85 19.62
N GLN A 38 4.63 12.84 18.88
CA GLN A 38 3.28 13.39 19.13
C GLN A 38 2.17 12.33 18.94
N LYS A 39 2.43 11.29 18.13
CA LYS A 39 1.51 10.14 17.94
C LYS A 39 1.72 9.00 18.95
N GLY A 40 2.61 9.19 19.93
CA GLY A 40 2.83 8.25 21.04
C GLY A 40 3.90 7.19 20.79
N TYR A 41 4.72 7.35 19.75
CA TYR A 41 5.87 6.48 19.49
C TYR A 41 7.10 6.92 20.30
N GLU A 42 7.90 5.96 20.73
CA GLU A 42 9.28 6.21 21.16
C GLU A 42 10.18 6.22 19.93
N VAL A 43 10.90 7.31 19.68
CA VAL A 43 11.73 7.44 18.48
C VAL A 43 13.19 7.58 18.83
N VAL A 44 13.99 6.66 18.31
CA VAL A 44 15.45 6.66 18.34
C VAL A 44 15.93 7.13 16.96
N THR A 45 16.57 8.27 16.91
CA THR A 45 17.11 8.84 15.67
C THR A 45 18.55 8.42 15.44
N SER A 46 18.96 8.30 14.18
CA SER A 46 20.33 8.07 13.75
C SER A 46 20.62 8.82 12.47
N ALA A 47 21.79 9.46 12.38
CA ALA A 47 22.23 10.21 11.20
C ALA A 47 23.22 9.41 10.33
N SER A 48 23.65 8.24 10.78
CA SER A 48 24.57 7.38 10.03
C SER A 48 24.27 5.89 10.22
N ILE A 49 24.84 5.05 9.35
CA ILE A 49 24.74 3.59 9.42
C ILE A 49 25.37 3.08 10.73
N GLU A 50 26.56 3.58 11.06
CA GLU A 50 27.34 3.18 12.22
C GLU A 50 26.58 3.46 13.54
N GLU A 51 25.90 4.59 13.60
CA GLU A 51 25.06 4.97 14.73
C GLU A 51 23.80 4.11 14.80
N ALA A 52 23.16 3.84 13.64
CA ALA A 52 21.96 3.02 13.56
C ALA A 52 22.23 1.58 14.02
N GLU A 53 23.34 0.97 13.60
CA GLU A 53 23.72 -0.40 13.96
C GLU A 53 23.88 -0.60 15.47
N GLN A 54 24.35 0.42 16.19
CA GLN A 54 24.47 0.38 17.66
C GLN A 54 23.11 0.38 18.36
N LYS A 55 22.05 0.82 17.67
CA LYS A 55 20.71 1.00 18.22
C LYS A 55 19.72 -0.10 17.82
N LEU A 56 20.15 -1.12 17.08
CA LEU A 56 19.26 -2.20 16.58
C LEU A 56 18.70 -3.11 17.67
N GLY A 57 19.29 -3.11 18.87
CA GLY A 57 19.00 -4.10 19.92
C GLY A 57 17.56 -4.08 20.45
N ASP A 58 16.98 -2.90 20.66
CA ASP A 58 15.67 -2.73 21.32
C ASP A 58 14.76 -1.80 20.50
N ILE A 59 14.50 -2.18 19.26
CA ILE A 59 13.56 -1.49 18.38
C ILE A 59 12.44 -2.42 17.97
N ASP A 60 11.26 -1.85 17.72
CA ASP A 60 10.09 -2.58 17.28
C ASP A 60 9.84 -2.43 15.78
N ILE A 61 10.25 -1.30 15.18
CA ILE A 61 10.12 -0.98 13.74
C ILE A 61 11.32 -0.15 13.31
N ALA A 62 11.84 -0.37 12.11
CA ALA A 62 12.85 0.48 11.47
C ALA A 62 12.24 1.31 10.34
N VAL A 63 12.53 2.61 10.32
CA VAL A 63 12.21 3.54 9.25
C VAL A 63 13.53 4.10 8.74
N LEU A 64 13.93 3.71 7.55
CA LEU A 64 15.26 3.93 7.01
C LEU A 64 15.18 4.76 5.73
N ASP A 65 15.91 5.87 5.68
CA ASP A 65 16.15 6.55 4.41
C ASP A 65 17.00 5.68 3.51
N TYR A 66 16.65 5.60 2.23
CA TYR A 66 17.41 4.83 1.26
C TYR A 66 18.77 5.44 0.99
N HIS A 67 18.83 6.74 0.66
CA HIS A 67 20.07 7.44 0.34
C HIS A 67 20.61 8.21 1.56
N LEU A 68 21.76 7.82 2.04
CA LEU A 68 22.42 8.41 3.19
C LEU A 68 23.69 9.21 2.81
N GLY A 69 23.72 9.75 1.59
CA GLY A 69 24.89 10.45 1.07
C GLY A 69 26.14 9.59 0.92
N ALA A 70 27.18 10.13 0.28
CA ALA A 70 28.49 9.49 0.08
C ALA A 70 28.44 8.02 -0.40
N GLY A 71 27.41 7.62 -1.16
CA GLY A 71 27.24 6.26 -1.66
C GLY A 71 26.82 5.22 -0.62
N LYS A 72 26.37 5.65 0.56
CA LYS A 72 25.80 4.79 1.61
C LYS A 72 24.28 4.65 1.45
N PHE A 73 23.74 3.49 1.81
CA PHE A 73 22.31 3.19 1.65
C PHE A 73 21.71 2.64 2.92
N GLY A 74 20.47 3.01 3.23
CA GLY A 74 19.73 2.44 4.37
C GLY A 74 19.45 0.94 4.24
N THR A 75 19.58 0.38 3.04
CA THR A 75 19.54 -1.07 2.82
C THR A 75 20.64 -1.82 3.52
N ASP A 76 21.81 -1.20 3.74
CA ASP A 76 22.92 -1.83 4.46
C ASP A 76 22.51 -2.11 5.91
N VAL A 77 21.85 -1.15 6.57
CA VAL A 77 21.25 -1.34 7.92
C VAL A 77 20.11 -2.37 7.88
N ALA A 78 19.29 -2.34 6.82
CA ALA A 78 18.19 -3.30 6.67
C ALA A 78 18.72 -4.74 6.57
N GLU A 79 19.80 -4.99 5.83
CA GLU A 79 20.46 -6.31 5.73
C GLU A 79 20.96 -6.82 7.08
N VAL A 80 21.64 -5.96 7.83
CA VAL A 80 22.11 -6.30 9.19
C VAL A 80 20.92 -6.61 10.10
N LEU A 81 19.84 -5.84 10.01
CA LEU A 81 18.65 -6.05 10.81
C LEU A 81 17.94 -7.37 10.44
N ARG A 82 17.85 -7.71 9.15
CA ARG A 82 17.29 -9.00 8.68
C ARG A 82 18.07 -10.20 9.20
N GLN A 83 19.40 -10.08 9.29
CA GLN A 83 20.25 -11.15 9.83
C GLN A 83 20.07 -11.31 11.35
N LYS A 84 20.06 -10.19 12.08
CA LYS A 84 20.04 -10.21 13.56
C LYS A 84 18.62 -10.34 14.13
N ARG A 85 17.62 -9.73 13.50
CA ARG A 85 16.24 -9.62 13.97
C ARG A 85 15.24 -9.66 12.82
N PRO A 86 15.09 -10.80 12.12
CA PRO A 86 14.30 -10.91 10.88
C PRO A 86 12.82 -10.53 11.04
N GLN A 87 12.29 -10.58 12.27
CA GLN A 87 10.90 -10.26 12.59
C GLN A 87 10.61 -8.76 12.71
N VAL A 88 11.64 -7.89 12.79
CA VAL A 88 11.43 -6.44 12.92
C VAL A 88 10.99 -5.87 11.57
N PRO A 89 9.82 -5.21 11.50
CA PRO A 89 9.37 -4.58 10.27
C PRO A 89 10.30 -3.46 9.83
N ILE A 90 10.53 -3.38 8.51
CA ILE A 90 11.39 -2.37 7.90
C ILE A 90 10.58 -1.57 6.88
N ILE A 91 10.57 -0.25 7.05
CA ILE A 91 10.04 0.74 6.10
C ILE A 91 11.23 1.46 5.47
N ILE A 92 11.35 1.44 4.14
CA ILE A 92 12.35 2.25 3.42
C ILE A 92 11.67 3.48 2.82
N LEU A 93 12.30 4.66 3.02
CA LEU A 93 11.91 5.92 2.39
C LEU A 93 12.89 6.22 1.25
N SER A 94 12.41 6.38 0.01
CA SER A 94 13.26 6.66 -1.15
C SER A 94 12.66 7.73 -2.06
N ALA A 95 13.51 8.47 -2.76
CA ALA A 95 13.08 9.42 -3.80
C ALA A 95 12.66 8.73 -5.10
N THR A 96 13.05 7.46 -5.31
CA THR A 96 12.80 6.70 -6.55
C THR A 96 12.27 5.31 -6.26
N LEU A 97 11.46 4.78 -7.19
CA LEU A 97 11.04 3.38 -7.19
C LEU A 97 12.17 2.52 -7.75
N GLU A 98 13.03 2.03 -6.89
CA GLU A 98 14.05 1.08 -7.30
C GLU A 98 13.56 -0.36 -7.13
N ARG A 99 13.74 -1.19 -8.17
CA ARG A 99 13.36 -2.61 -8.15
C ARG A 99 14.23 -3.49 -7.23
N LYS A 100 15.26 -2.92 -6.61
CA LYS A 100 16.30 -3.66 -5.87
C LYS A 100 15.95 -4.00 -4.42
N PHE A 101 14.81 -3.56 -3.89
CA PHE A 101 14.44 -3.79 -2.48
C PHE A 101 13.74 -5.12 -2.21
N GLY A 102 13.66 -6.02 -3.20
CA GLY A 102 12.97 -7.30 -3.08
C GLY A 102 13.37 -8.09 -1.83
N GLY A 103 12.47 -8.15 -0.86
CA GLY A 103 12.61 -8.98 0.33
C GLY A 103 13.33 -8.34 1.52
N ILE A 104 14.01 -7.19 1.38
CA ILE A 104 14.69 -6.51 2.49
C ILE A 104 13.73 -5.64 3.28
N ALA A 105 12.91 -4.83 2.60
CA ALA A 105 11.90 -3.98 3.23
C ALA A 105 10.51 -4.63 3.20
N ASP A 106 9.73 -4.43 4.27
CA ASP A 106 8.32 -4.81 4.30
C ASP A 106 7.44 -3.77 3.61
N ILE A 107 7.83 -2.50 3.68
CA ILE A 107 7.16 -1.38 3.02
C ILE A 107 8.20 -0.43 2.43
N HIS A 108 7.90 0.07 1.24
CA HIS A 108 8.67 1.10 0.57
C HIS A 108 7.79 2.33 0.33
N LEU A 109 8.19 3.50 0.83
CA LEU A 109 7.50 4.77 0.67
C LEU A 109 8.31 5.72 -0.20
N LEU A 110 7.66 6.32 -1.21
CA LEU A 110 8.28 7.32 -2.07
C LEU A 110 8.29 8.71 -1.41
N LYS A 111 9.47 9.27 -1.18
CA LYS A 111 9.63 10.67 -0.78
C LYS A 111 9.02 11.59 -1.84
N GLY A 112 8.34 12.65 -1.41
CA GLY A 112 7.70 13.62 -2.31
C GLY A 112 6.30 13.22 -2.80
N HIS A 113 5.95 11.93 -2.77
CA HIS A 113 4.60 11.42 -3.05
C HIS A 113 3.93 10.83 -1.80
N SER A 114 4.71 10.49 -0.78
CA SER A 114 4.21 9.96 0.49
C SER A 114 4.15 11.06 1.53
N SER A 115 2.96 11.27 2.08
CA SER A 115 2.73 12.20 3.19
C SER A 115 3.17 11.56 4.52
N VAL A 116 3.21 12.36 5.57
CA VAL A 116 3.40 11.85 6.93
C VAL A 116 2.29 10.87 7.32
N ASP A 117 1.08 11.08 6.81
CA ASP A 117 -0.06 10.19 7.05
C ASP A 117 0.17 8.79 6.46
N ASP A 118 0.92 8.68 5.39
CA ASP A 118 1.30 7.41 4.78
C ASP A 118 2.27 6.63 5.67
N LEU A 119 3.27 7.30 6.23
CA LEU A 119 4.17 6.70 7.20
C LEU A 119 3.40 6.24 8.44
N LEU A 120 2.48 7.08 8.95
CA LEU A 120 1.62 6.72 10.07
C LEU A 120 0.69 5.54 9.74
N GLY A 121 0.17 5.46 8.51
CA GLY A 121 -0.62 4.33 8.02
C GLY A 121 0.18 3.02 8.02
N ALA A 122 1.41 3.05 7.48
CA ALA A 122 2.33 1.92 7.49
C ALA A 122 2.65 1.45 8.92
N LEU A 123 2.95 2.38 9.82
CA LEU A 123 3.23 2.06 11.22
C LEU A 123 2.04 1.41 11.93
N ARG A 124 0.82 1.91 11.74
CA ARG A 124 -0.43 1.33 12.31
C ARG A 124 -0.64 -0.11 11.84
N THR A 125 -0.26 -0.43 10.62
CA THR A 125 -0.32 -1.80 10.08
C THR A 125 0.52 -2.75 10.92
N PHE A 126 1.75 -2.36 11.25
CA PHE A 126 2.65 -3.18 12.06
C PHE A 126 2.21 -3.25 13.53
N GLU A 127 1.67 -2.16 14.09
CA GLU A 127 1.09 -2.17 15.45
C GLU A 127 -0.02 -3.20 15.62
N ALA A 128 -0.95 -3.21 14.67
CA ALA A 128 -2.09 -4.10 14.72
C ALA A 128 -1.65 -5.56 14.62
N LYS A 129 -0.68 -5.88 13.74
CA LYS A 129 -0.07 -7.22 13.63
C LYS A 129 0.58 -7.66 14.95
N ARG A 130 1.29 -6.76 15.63
CA ARG A 130 1.92 -7.05 16.93
C ARG A 130 0.91 -7.32 18.05
N ARG A 131 -0.27 -6.68 18.01
CA ARG A 131 -1.33 -6.84 19.01
C ARG A 131 -2.22 -8.07 18.76
N GLY A 132 -1.89 -8.92 17.78
CA GLY A 132 -2.68 -10.11 17.43
C GLY A 132 -4.09 -9.78 16.89
N LYS A 133 -4.35 -8.52 16.55
CA LYS A 133 -5.59 -8.13 15.88
C LYS A 133 -5.49 -8.52 14.42
N PRO A 134 -6.53 -9.11 13.82
CA PRO A 134 -6.54 -9.31 12.38
C PRO A 134 -6.43 -7.94 11.72
N VAL A 135 -5.26 -7.66 11.15
CA VAL A 135 -5.05 -6.45 10.37
C VAL A 135 -5.58 -6.73 8.99
N VAL A 136 -6.73 -6.19 8.70
CA VAL A 136 -7.31 -6.15 7.34
C VAL A 136 -6.70 -5.00 6.52
N VAL A 137 -5.65 -4.36 6.99
CA VAL A 137 -4.88 -3.37 6.22
C VAL A 137 -3.57 -4.03 5.83
N ASP A 138 -3.58 -4.73 4.73
CA ASP A 138 -2.38 -5.22 4.07
C ASP A 138 -1.54 -4.01 3.63
N ALA A 139 -0.21 -4.08 3.80
CA ALA A 139 0.71 -3.10 3.23
C ALA A 139 0.44 -2.86 1.73
N ARG A 140 -0.14 -3.85 1.06
CA ARG A 140 -0.64 -3.82 -0.31
C ARG A 140 -1.79 -2.83 -0.52
N ASP A 141 -2.74 -2.71 0.42
CA ASP A 141 -3.84 -1.73 0.34
C ASP A 141 -3.27 -0.31 0.25
N PHE A 142 -2.16 -0.06 0.94
CA PHE A 142 -1.45 1.21 0.88
C PHE A 142 -0.82 1.46 -0.50
N TYR A 143 -0.10 0.47 -1.06
CA TYR A 143 0.47 0.57 -2.40
C TYR A 143 -0.60 0.72 -3.48
N TYR A 144 -1.65 -0.07 -3.39
CA TYR A 144 -2.73 -0.08 -4.36
C TYR A 144 -3.53 1.22 -4.32
N ARG A 145 -3.74 1.77 -3.13
CA ARG A 145 -4.36 3.08 -2.97
C ARG A 145 -3.52 4.17 -3.61
N ARG A 146 -2.21 4.15 -3.42
CA ARG A 146 -1.28 5.13 -4.02
C ARG A 146 -1.19 5.02 -5.53
N ILE A 147 -1.13 3.82 -6.07
CA ILE A 147 -1.19 3.61 -7.51
C ILE A 147 -2.52 4.15 -8.05
N SER A 148 -3.61 3.90 -7.36
CA SER A 148 -4.93 4.40 -7.73
C SER A 148 -5.02 5.93 -7.68
N GLU A 149 -4.49 6.57 -6.64
CA GLU A 149 -4.40 8.03 -6.53
C GLU A 149 -3.52 8.65 -7.63
N ALA A 150 -2.40 8.00 -7.97
CA ALA A 150 -1.49 8.44 -9.02
C ALA A 150 -2.09 8.26 -10.44
N ILE A 151 -2.97 7.27 -10.63
CA ILE A 151 -3.65 7.00 -11.91
C ILE A 151 -4.78 8.01 -12.16
N GLY A 152 -5.36 8.60 -11.11
CA GLY A 152 -6.45 9.59 -11.15
C GLY A 152 -7.82 9.02 -10.81
N ASP A 153 -8.74 9.92 -10.47
CA ASP A 153 -10.09 9.61 -9.97
C ASP A 153 -11.06 9.09 -11.04
N ASP A 154 -10.63 9.01 -12.30
CA ASP A 154 -11.42 8.58 -13.46
C ASP A 154 -11.06 7.19 -13.99
N VAL A 155 -10.20 6.48 -13.26
CA VAL A 155 -9.73 5.14 -13.63
C VAL A 155 -10.28 4.10 -12.67
N VAL A 156 -10.95 3.09 -13.19
CA VAL A 156 -11.26 1.85 -12.47
C VAL A 156 -9.97 1.09 -12.20
N MET A 157 -9.80 0.60 -10.98
CA MET A 157 -8.69 -0.28 -10.62
C MET A 157 -9.17 -1.40 -9.72
N GLU A 158 -8.89 -2.61 -10.16
CA GLU A 158 -9.16 -3.86 -9.43
C GLU A 158 -7.87 -4.68 -9.35
N ILE A 159 -7.61 -5.32 -8.22
CA ILE A 159 -6.57 -6.33 -8.08
C ILE A 159 -7.24 -7.62 -7.67
N LEU A 160 -6.97 -8.65 -8.44
CA LEU A 160 -7.60 -9.95 -8.30
C LEU A 160 -6.52 -11.03 -8.19
N ASP A 161 -6.82 -12.09 -7.44
CA ASP A 161 -6.07 -13.31 -7.60
C ASP A 161 -6.48 -14.04 -8.89
N ARG A 162 -5.79 -15.15 -9.20
CA ARG A 162 -6.05 -15.95 -10.40
C ARG A 162 -7.48 -16.52 -10.45
N GLU A 163 -8.08 -16.74 -9.31
CA GLU A 163 -9.44 -17.25 -9.16
C GLU A 163 -10.50 -16.17 -9.29
N GLY A 164 -10.11 -14.90 -9.33
CA GLY A 164 -11.01 -13.74 -9.45
C GLY A 164 -11.52 -13.19 -8.12
N ASN A 165 -10.87 -13.51 -7.01
CA ASN A 165 -11.21 -12.91 -5.73
C ASN A 165 -10.59 -11.50 -5.64
N TRP A 166 -11.40 -10.50 -5.24
CA TRP A 166 -10.90 -9.15 -5.07
C TRP A 166 -9.98 -9.03 -3.85
N LEU A 167 -8.77 -8.61 -4.12
CA LEU A 167 -7.78 -8.24 -3.12
C LEU A 167 -7.78 -6.74 -2.88
N TYR A 168 -8.14 -5.97 -3.90
CA TYR A 168 -8.27 -4.52 -3.83
C TYR A 168 -9.23 -4.01 -4.93
N VAL A 169 -9.97 -2.95 -4.62
CA VAL A 169 -10.65 -2.08 -5.58
C VAL A 169 -10.49 -0.63 -5.14
N ASN A 170 -10.40 0.29 -6.10
CA ASN A 170 -10.31 1.70 -5.76
C ASN A 170 -11.69 2.34 -5.48
N GLU A 171 -11.66 3.55 -4.91
CA GLU A 171 -12.87 4.31 -4.60
C GLU A 171 -13.73 4.60 -5.85
N TYR A 172 -13.09 4.83 -7.01
CA TYR A 172 -13.82 5.09 -8.24
C TYR A 172 -14.62 3.87 -8.69
N PHE A 173 -14.01 2.67 -8.68
CA PHE A 173 -14.73 1.42 -8.94
C PHE A 173 -15.93 1.28 -8.00
N ALA A 174 -15.70 1.41 -6.69
CA ALA A 174 -16.76 1.20 -5.70
C ALA A 174 -17.92 2.21 -5.83
N LYS A 175 -17.61 3.46 -6.16
CA LYS A 175 -18.62 4.52 -6.42
C LYS A 175 -19.52 4.21 -7.64
N LEU A 176 -19.00 3.51 -8.66
CA LEU A 176 -19.81 3.11 -9.81
C LEU A 176 -20.97 2.18 -9.42
N PHE A 177 -20.78 1.41 -8.34
CA PHE A 177 -21.77 0.48 -7.78
C PHE A 177 -22.50 1.05 -6.54
N GLU A 178 -22.24 2.29 -6.16
CA GLU A 178 -22.78 2.91 -4.95
C GLU A 178 -22.43 2.13 -3.66
N LYS A 179 -21.23 1.55 -3.65
CA LYS A 179 -20.66 0.76 -2.56
C LYS A 179 -19.35 1.38 -2.03
N LYS A 180 -18.89 0.83 -0.90
CA LYS A 180 -17.52 1.11 -0.41
C LYS A 180 -16.56 0.01 -0.87
N PRO A 181 -15.26 0.28 -1.02
CA PRO A 181 -14.27 -0.74 -1.42
C PRO A 181 -14.33 -2.03 -0.61
N GLN A 182 -14.53 -1.93 0.71
CA GLN A 182 -14.60 -3.07 1.63
C GLN A 182 -15.75 -4.05 1.31
N HIS A 183 -16.77 -3.62 0.56
CA HIS A 183 -17.86 -4.49 0.15
C HIS A 183 -17.39 -5.60 -0.78
N PHE A 184 -16.34 -5.34 -1.57
CA PHE A 184 -15.82 -6.26 -2.58
C PHE A 184 -14.69 -7.16 -2.07
N ILE A 185 -13.86 -6.63 -1.17
CA ILE A 185 -12.64 -7.33 -0.71
C ILE A 185 -12.96 -8.72 -0.15
N GLY A 186 -12.27 -9.73 -0.68
CA GLY A 186 -12.42 -11.14 -0.31
C GLY A 186 -13.57 -11.87 -0.99
N LYS A 187 -14.42 -11.17 -1.75
CA LYS A 187 -15.47 -11.81 -2.57
C LYS A 187 -14.93 -12.19 -3.94
N ASN A 188 -15.61 -13.14 -4.59
CA ASN A 188 -15.30 -13.54 -5.95
C ASN A 188 -16.07 -12.69 -6.96
N LYS A 189 -15.34 -12.16 -7.96
CA LYS A 189 -15.88 -11.28 -9.02
C LYS A 189 -16.99 -11.97 -9.83
N PHE A 190 -16.83 -13.26 -10.09
CA PHE A 190 -17.73 -14.03 -10.96
C PHE A 190 -18.97 -14.55 -10.21
N GLU A 191 -18.90 -14.63 -8.88
CA GLU A 191 -20.07 -14.88 -8.03
C GLU A 191 -20.90 -13.61 -7.84
N GLU A 192 -20.24 -12.48 -7.60
CA GLU A 192 -20.91 -11.18 -7.42
C GLU A 192 -21.48 -10.65 -8.75
N PHE A 193 -20.81 -10.95 -9.88
CA PHE A 193 -21.17 -10.54 -11.23
C PHE A 193 -21.15 -11.72 -12.23
N PRO A 194 -22.19 -12.55 -12.29
CA PRO A 194 -22.23 -13.70 -13.20
C PRO A 194 -22.07 -13.33 -14.68
N ASP A 195 -22.48 -12.14 -15.09
CA ASP A 195 -22.35 -11.64 -16.48
C ASP A 195 -20.87 -11.30 -16.84
N ALA A 196 -19.95 -11.41 -15.89
CA ALA A 196 -18.52 -11.14 -16.11
C ALA A 196 -17.70 -12.39 -16.46
N GLU A 197 -18.32 -13.51 -16.80
CA GLU A 197 -17.65 -14.79 -17.02
C GLU A 197 -16.58 -14.72 -18.12
N GLU A 198 -16.78 -13.92 -19.18
CA GLU A 198 -15.77 -13.69 -20.23
C GLU A 198 -14.45 -13.14 -19.69
N TRP A 199 -14.48 -12.43 -18.57
CA TRP A 199 -13.28 -11.90 -17.92
C TRP A 199 -12.48 -12.96 -17.16
N ARG A 200 -13.09 -14.09 -16.85
CA ARG A 200 -12.42 -15.22 -16.20
C ARG A 200 -11.27 -15.72 -17.06
N GLU A 201 -11.55 -15.94 -18.35
CA GLU A 201 -10.54 -16.42 -19.29
C GLU A 201 -9.40 -15.41 -19.46
N ILE A 202 -9.72 -14.10 -19.57
CA ILE A 202 -8.71 -13.04 -19.67
C ILE A 202 -7.84 -13.00 -18.40
N ILE A 203 -8.44 -13.00 -17.22
CA ILE A 203 -7.73 -12.93 -15.94
C ILE A 203 -6.81 -14.15 -15.78
N GLN A 204 -7.32 -15.35 -16.03
CA GLN A 204 -6.55 -16.58 -15.92
C GLN A 204 -5.41 -16.62 -16.95
N THR A 205 -5.69 -16.27 -18.20
CA THR A 205 -4.66 -16.22 -19.26
C THR A 205 -3.54 -15.25 -18.89
N VAL A 206 -3.87 -14.04 -18.45
CA VAL A 206 -2.86 -13.04 -18.05
C VAL A 206 -2.06 -13.52 -16.83
N ALA A 207 -2.70 -14.14 -15.85
CA ALA A 207 -2.01 -14.69 -14.69
C ALA A 207 -1.06 -15.82 -15.06
N ASP A 208 -1.47 -16.73 -15.96
CA ASP A 208 -0.73 -17.92 -16.35
C ASP A 208 0.39 -17.62 -17.34
N THR A 209 0.11 -16.83 -18.39
CA THR A 209 1.10 -16.53 -19.44
C THR A 209 2.02 -15.38 -19.05
N ARG A 210 1.62 -14.54 -18.10
CA ARG A 210 2.26 -13.29 -17.71
C ARG A 210 2.34 -12.26 -18.84
N GLU A 211 1.51 -12.40 -19.85
CA GLU A 211 1.35 -11.44 -20.93
C GLU A 211 0.26 -10.43 -20.59
N THR A 212 0.49 -9.18 -20.94
CA THR A 212 -0.46 -8.10 -20.67
C THR A 212 -1.57 -8.10 -21.72
N TYR A 213 -2.83 -8.08 -21.28
CA TYR A 213 -3.98 -7.84 -22.16
C TYR A 213 -4.28 -6.35 -22.26
N ILE A 214 -4.49 -5.86 -23.49
CA ILE A 214 -4.82 -4.45 -23.78
C ILE A 214 -6.02 -4.41 -24.76
N ASP A 215 -7.08 -3.71 -24.39
CA ASP A 215 -8.18 -3.37 -25.30
C ASP A 215 -8.41 -1.86 -25.28
N ARG A 216 -8.31 -1.27 -26.48
CA ARG A 216 -8.54 0.17 -26.71
C ARG A 216 -9.91 0.35 -27.36
N GLY A 217 -10.88 0.73 -26.57
CA GLY A 217 -12.25 0.96 -27.08
C GLY A 217 -13.24 -0.13 -26.68
N PHE A 218 -12.96 -0.84 -25.59
CA PHE A 218 -13.84 -1.83 -25.01
C PHE A 218 -15.21 -1.20 -24.68
N ARG A 219 -16.27 -1.81 -25.18
CA ARG A 219 -17.64 -1.30 -24.99
C ARG A 219 -18.29 -2.03 -23.81
N GLY A 220 -18.64 -1.22 -22.79
CA GLY A 220 -19.36 -1.69 -21.63
C GLY A 220 -18.55 -2.68 -20.80
N LEU A 221 -17.94 -2.21 -19.72
CA LEU A 221 -17.42 -3.17 -18.74
C LEU A 221 -18.60 -4.01 -18.22
N PRO A 222 -18.56 -5.34 -18.32
CA PRO A 222 -19.71 -6.22 -18.08
C PRO A 222 -20.33 -6.09 -16.69
N ASN A 223 -19.58 -5.57 -15.74
CA ASN A 223 -20.01 -5.46 -14.35
C ASN A 223 -20.56 -4.08 -13.98
N LEU A 224 -20.57 -3.13 -14.91
CA LEU A 224 -21.04 -1.78 -14.60
C LEU A 224 -22.56 -1.68 -14.68
N PRO A 225 -23.17 -0.76 -13.89
CA PRO A 225 -24.59 -0.47 -13.98
C PRO A 225 -25.04 -0.23 -15.43
N ARG A 226 -26.26 -0.61 -15.78
CA ARG A 226 -26.81 -0.50 -17.16
C ARG A 226 -26.57 0.85 -17.83
N LYS A 227 -26.59 1.95 -17.06
CA LYS A 227 -26.26 3.29 -17.56
C LYS A 227 -24.84 3.43 -18.10
N SER A 228 -23.91 2.59 -17.63
CA SER A 228 -22.48 2.63 -18.00
C SER A 228 -22.11 1.61 -19.09
N GLN A 229 -23.04 0.74 -19.49
CA GLN A 229 -22.79 -0.29 -20.52
C GLN A 229 -22.57 0.29 -21.93
N ARG A 230 -22.95 1.56 -22.15
CA ARG A 230 -22.72 2.27 -23.42
C ARG A 230 -21.42 3.07 -23.45
N TRP A 231 -20.66 3.04 -22.35
CA TRP A 231 -19.41 3.77 -22.26
C TRP A 231 -18.28 2.99 -22.92
N THR A 232 -17.31 3.73 -23.47
CA THR A 232 -16.14 3.15 -24.09
C THR A 232 -14.95 3.31 -23.16
N TRP A 233 -14.18 2.25 -22.99
CA TRP A 233 -13.08 2.16 -22.05
C TRP A 233 -11.78 1.73 -22.72
N ASN A 234 -10.65 2.25 -22.27
CA ASN A 234 -9.36 1.61 -22.46
C ASN A 234 -9.14 0.67 -21.28
N VAL A 235 -8.96 -0.60 -21.58
CA VAL A 235 -8.74 -1.65 -20.58
C VAL A 235 -7.32 -2.17 -20.67
N LEU A 236 -6.73 -2.35 -19.53
CA LEU A 236 -5.39 -2.94 -19.33
C LEU A 236 -5.50 -3.98 -18.22
N VAL A 237 -5.11 -5.23 -18.52
CA VAL A 237 -4.95 -6.28 -17.51
C VAL A 237 -3.52 -6.75 -17.55
N PHE A 238 -2.80 -6.62 -16.45
CA PHE A 238 -1.40 -7.03 -16.39
C PHE A 238 -1.10 -7.91 -15.17
N PRO A 239 -0.14 -8.85 -15.31
CA PRO A 239 0.16 -9.82 -14.27
C PRO A 239 0.94 -9.18 -13.14
N ILE A 240 0.67 -9.62 -11.91
CA ILE A 240 1.44 -9.27 -10.72
C ILE A 240 1.78 -10.51 -9.92
N LYS A 241 2.84 -10.44 -9.13
CA LYS A 241 3.09 -11.40 -8.06
C LYS A 241 2.44 -10.93 -6.77
N LEU A 242 1.61 -11.78 -6.22
CA LEU A 242 0.98 -11.59 -4.92
C LEU A 242 1.91 -12.08 -3.79
N HIS A 243 1.51 -11.86 -2.56
CA HIS A 243 2.20 -12.45 -1.42
C HIS A 243 2.20 -14.00 -1.53
N ASN A 244 3.27 -14.63 -1.03
CA ASN A 244 3.52 -16.08 -1.14
C ASN A 244 3.69 -16.57 -2.59
N ASP A 245 4.22 -15.71 -3.47
CA ASP A 245 4.56 -16.02 -4.86
C ASP A 245 3.38 -16.48 -5.74
N ARG A 246 2.14 -16.27 -5.28
CA ARG A 246 0.94 -16.53 -6.08
C ARG A 246 0.82 -15.54 -7.23
N ASP A 247 0.22 -15.98 -8.32
CA ASP A 247 -0.10 -15.12 -9.45
C ASP A 247 -1.44 -14.40 -9.26
N GLY A 248 -1.49 -13.17 -9.73
CA GLY A 248 -2.67 -12.34 -9.76
C GLY A 248 -2.59 -11.32 -10.87
N VAL A 249 -3.59 -10.49 -10.98
CA VAL A 249 -3.69 -9.45 -12.02
C VAL A 249 -4.12 -8.11 -11.44
N VAL A 250 -3.69 -7.05 -12.11
CA VAL A 250 -4.27 -5.72 -11.99
C VAL A 250 -5.12 -5.47 -13.22
N LEU A 251 -6.40 -5.21 -13.03
CA LEU A 251 -7.29 -4.71 -14.06
C LEU A 251 -7.43 -3.20 -13.89
N SER A 252 -7.11 -2.45 -14.93
CA SER A 252 -7.27 -1.00 -14.98
C SER A 252 -8.14 -0.64 -16.18
N ALA A 253 -9.14 0.22 -15.98
CA ALA A 253 -10.00 0.68 -17.06
C ALA A 253 -10.22 2.19 -16.98
N ARG A 254 -9.81 2.91 -18.04
CA ARG A 254 -10.02 4.34 -18.17
C ARG A 254 -11.17 4.64 -19.12
N LEU A 255 -12.10 5.45 -18.67
CA LEU A 255 -13.20 5.92 -19.49
C LEU A 255 -12.71 6.85 -20.61
N ILE A 256 -13.07 6.54 -21.89
CA ILE A 256 -12.74 7.37 -23.06
C ILE A 256 -13.94 8.21 -23.46
N GLU A 257 -15.11 7.59 -23.55
CA GLU A 257 -16.31 8.23 -24.09
C GLU A 257 -17.56 7.80 -23.31
N LYS A 258 -18.39 8.79 -22.95
CA LYS A 258 -19.76 8.57 -22.44
C LYS A 258 -20.74 8.76 -23.60
N LYS A 259 -21.19 7.68 -24.23
CA LYS A 259 -22.28 7.78 -25.21
C LYS A 259 -23.65 7.80 -24.53
N GLY A 260 -24.36 8.89 -24.69
CA GLY A 260 -25.79 9.04 -24.48
C GLY A 260 -26.19 9.63 -23.13
N MET A 261 -26.28 10.93 -23.11
CA MET A 261 -27.48 11.60 -22.56
C MET A 261 -28.39 12.03 -23.70
#